data_a8b11838d4393ceb5d03845e0e92f249
#
_entry.id   a8b11838d4393ceb5d03845e0e92f249
#
_cell.length_a   1.000
_cell.length_b   1.000
_cell.length_c   1.000
_cell.angle_alpha   90.00
_cell.angle_beta   90.00
_cell.angle_gamma   90.00
#
_symmetry.space_group_name_H-M   'P 1'
#
loop_
_entity.id
_entity.type
_entity.pdbx_description
1 polymer ?
#
loop_
_entity_poly.entity_id
_entity_poly.type
_entity_poly.pdbx_seq_one_letter_code
_entity_poly.pdbx_strand_id
1 'polypeptide(L)'
;MPAIIDGDLRLADSDASAEYLDEHVPAPPMMPADPGSRARAREISRFHDTRLDPVIRGYFGQVAPATRDAGYIATNARLLQERLDQLAVIASPDPLMTGQDLAIADCGFVASFGIIALLQDLLDLPVTLPEPIAAYAAALAAHPSVAPEDARYRAVLAQWAENKLNG
;
A
#
# COMPACT_ATOMS: atom_id res chain seq x y z
N MET A 1 -1.45 -3.98 14.21
CA MET A 1 -0.70 -2.72 14.14
C MET A 1 0.73 -3.02 14.53
N PRO A 2 1.74 -2.72 13.71
CA PRO A 2 3.13 -2.93 14.08
C PRO A 2 3.48 -2.02 15.27
N ALA A 3 4.33 -2.52 16.17
CA ALA A 3 4.82 -1.77 17.31
C ALA A 3 6.28 -2.14 17.57
N ILE A 4 7.09 -1.15 17.93
CA ILE A 4 8.45 -1.36 18.37
C ILE A 4 8.63 -0.90 19.82
N ILE A 5 9.54 -1.59 20.50
CA ILE A 5 9.97 -1.25 21.86
C ILE A 5 11.51 -1.17 21.80
N ASP A 6 12.04 -0.04 22.23
CA ASP A 6 13.48 0.19 22.37
C ASP A 6 13.74 0.90 23.70
N GLY A 7 14.25 0.15 24.67
CA GLY A 7 14.32 0.60 26.05
C GLY A 7 12.94 0.99 26.59
N ASP A 8 12.79 2.26 26.98
CA ASP A 8 11.51 2.81 27.47
C ASP A 8 10.63 3.39 26.35
N LEU A 9 11.16 3.53 25.13
CA LEU A 9 10.39 4.02 23.98
C LEU A 9 9.42 2.96 23.51
N ARG A 10 8.17 3.36 23.23
CA ARG A 10 7.13 2.51 22.63
C ARG A 10 6.48 3.27 21.50
N LEU A 11 6.59 2.74 20.27
CA LEU A 11 5.96 3.29 19.09
C LEU A 11 4.96 2.27 18.53
N ALA A 12 3.79 2.72 18.15
CA ALA A 12 2.71 1.88 17.63
C ALA A 12 2.14 2.40 16.29
N ASP A 13 2.77 3.39 15.69
CA ASP A 13 2.48 3.89 14.35
C ASP A 13 3.52 3.34 13.37
N SER A 14 3.08 2.89 12.19
CA SER A 14 3.96 2.25 11.19
C SER A 14 4.98 3.22 10.63
N ASP A 15 4.55 4.42 10.23
CA ASP A 15 5.43 5.41 9.63
C ASP A 15 6.41 5.98 10.65
N ALA A 16 5.94 6.32 11.85
CA ALA A 16 6.81 6.77 12.93
C ALA A 16 7.84 5.70 13.30
N SER A 17 7.43 4.43 13.31
CA SER A 17 8.35 3.30 13.55
C SER A 17 9.37 3.14 12.43
N ALA A 18 8.95 3.27 11.17
CA ALA A 18 9.85 3.17 10.02
C ALA A 18 10.86 4.33 10.00
N GLU A 19 10.40 5.57 10.22
CA GLU A 19 11.30 6.73 10.30
C GLU A 19 12.29 6.61 11.47
N TYR A 20 11.82 6.15 12.64
CA TYR A 20 12.70 5.90 13.78
C TYR A 20 13.79 4.86 13.45
N LEU A 21 13.42 3.77 12.77
CA LEU A 21 14.39 2.75 12.35
C LEU A 21 15.38 3.29 11.32
N ASP A 22 14.92 4.10 10.35
CA ASP A 22 15.78 4.73 9.35
C ASP A 22 16.80 5.69 9.99
N GLU A 23 16.39 6.44 11.01
CA GLU A 23 17.29 7.33 11.75
C GLU A 23 18.28 6.58 12.65
N HIS A 24 17.91 5.41 13.17
CA HIS A 24 18.75 4.58 14.04
C HIS A 24 19.69 3.67 13.26
N VAL A 25 19.24 3.15 12.12
CA VAL A 25 19.98 2.21 11.26
C VAL A 25 19.94 2.71 9.81
N PRO A 26 20.65 3.81 9.50
CA PRO A 26 20.50 4.52 8.22
C PRO A 26 21.21 3.86 7.03
N ALA A 27 21.39 2.55 7.03
CA ALA A 27 22.08 1.84 5.96
C ALA A 27 21.37 0.52 5.58
N PRO A 28 20.74 0.45 4.40
CA PRO A 28 20.54 1.55 3.44
C PRO A 28 19.55 2.59 3.92
N PRO A 29 19.71 3.87 3.57
CA PRO A 29 18.74 4.90 3.94
C PRO A 29 17.41 4.68 3.20
N MET A 30 16.30 4.76 3.93
CA MET A 30 14.95 4.62 3.41
C MET A 30 14.22 5.96 3.25
N MET A 31 14.90 7.07 3.63
CA MET A 31 14.41 8.43 3.40
C MET A 31 15.41 9.25 2.59
N PRO A 32 14.93 10.03 1.59
CA PRO A 32 15.79 10.93 0.82
C PRO A 32 16.57 11.90 1.72
N ALA A 33 17.79 12.25 1.33
CA ALA A 33 18.62 13.21 2.08
C ALA A 33 18.12 14.65 1.94
N ASP A 34 17.61 15.02 0.76
CA ASP A 34 17.09 16.36 0.50
C ASP A 34 15.76 16.62 1.23
N PRO A 35 15.61 17.75 1.96
CA PRO A 35 14.39 18.07 2.70
C PRO A 35 13.12 18.13 1.86
N GLY A 36 13.19 18.61 0.61
CA GLY A 36 12.06 18.67 -0.31
C GLY A 36 11.58 17.28 -0.70
N SER A 37 12.52 16.41 -1.09
CA SER A 37 12.25 15.01 -1.42
C SER A 37 11.72 14.22 -0.21
N ARG A 38 12.24 14.47 1.01
CA ARG A 38 11.71 13.90 2.26
C ARG A 38 10.27 14.34 2.52
N ALA A 39 9.96 15.62 2.30
CA ALA A 39 8.59 16.13 2.45
C ALA A 39 7.64 15.44 1.46
N ARG A 40 8.07 15.23 0.22
CA ARG A 40 7.31 14.51 -0.80
C ARG A 40 7.10 13.04 -0.44
N ALA A 41 8.13 12.36 0.05
CA ALA A 41 8.01 10.98 0.52
C ALA A 41 6.95 10.85 1.62
N ARG A 42 6.96 11.77 2.61
CA ARG A 42 5.95 11.81 3.68
C ARG A 42 4.55 12.13 3.17
N GLU A 43 4.43 13.03 2.18
CA GLU A 43 3.13 13.35 1.57
C GLU A 43 2.51 12.11 0.91
N ILE A 44 3.30 11.35 0.16
CA ILE A 44 2.86 10.14 -0.53
C ILE A 44 2.47 9.05 0.48
N SER A 45 3.30 8.81 1.52
CA SER A 45 3.01 7.86 2.57
C SER A 45 1.71 8.22 3.30
N ARG A 46 1.53 9.48 3.69
CA ARG A 46 0.30 9.94 4.35
C ARG A 46 -0.93 9.88 3.44
N PHE A 47 -0.77 10.15 2.14
CA PHE A 47 -1.85 9.96 1.19
C PHE A 47 -2.29 8.49 1.15
N HIS A 48 -1.32 7.57 1.09
CA HIS A 48 -1.60 6.15 1.16
C HIS A 48 -2.41 5.81 2.42
N ASP A 49 -1.90 6.13 3.60
CA ASP A 49 -2.49 5.71 4.88
C ASP A 49 -3.83 6.36 5.20
N THR A 50 -4.03 7.62 4.76
CA THR A 50 -5.23 8.39 5.14
C THR A 50 -6.28 8.47 4.04
N ARG A 51 -5.93 8.19 2.78
CA ARG A 51 -6.84 8.36 1.64
C ARG A 51 -7.05 7.08 0.84
N LEU A 52 -6.01 6.30 0.59
CA LEU A 52 -6.09 5.11 -0.25
C LEU A 52 -6.42 3.85 0.58
N ASP A 53 -5.62 3.53 1.58
CA ASP A 53 -5.76 2.32 2.40
C ASP A 53 -7.13 2.18 3.09
N PRO A 54 -7.73 3.24 3.67
CA PRO A 54 -9.08 3.13 4.24
C PRO A 54 -10.16 2.74 3.23
N VAL A 55 -10.04 3.19 1.98
CA VAL A 55 -10.97 2.82 0.90
C VAL A 55 -10.79 1.35 0.52
N ILE A 56 -9.56 0.88 0.42
CA ILE A 56 -9.23 -0.53 0.15
C ILE A 56 -9.77 -1.42 1.28
N ARG A 57 -9.49 -1.08 2.54
CA ARG A 57 -9.98 -1.83 3.72
C ARG A 57 -11.49 -1.85 3.85
N GLY A 58 -12.17 -0.86 3.32
CA GLY A 58 -13.63 -0.84 3.25
C GLY A 58 -14.24 -2.06 2.55
N TYR A 59 -13.49 -2.72 1.66
CA TYR A 59 -13.94 -3.94 1.01
C TYR A 59 -13.82 -5.22 1.85
N PHE A 60 -13.10 -5.21 2.97
CA PHE A 60 -12.87 -6.44 3.74
C PHE A 60 -14.15 -7.10 4.24
N GLY A 61 -15.18 -6.29 4.54
CA GLY A 61 -16.51 -6.78 4.88
C GLY A 61 -17.33 -7.29 3.68
N GLN A 62 -16.87 -7.04 2.45
CA GLN A 62 -17.56 -7.42 1.21
C GLN A 62 -17.00 -8.72 0.59
N VAL A 63 -15.92 -9.28 1.13
CA VAL A 63 -15.29 -10.49 0.59
C VAL A 63 -16.17 -11.71 0.79
N ALA A 64 -16.77 -11.88 1.97
CA ALA A 64 -17.69 -12.97 2.24
C ALA A 64 -19.00 -12.79 1.43
N PRO A 65 -19.45 -13.81 0.68
CA PRO A 65 -20.65 -13.68 -0.18
C PRO A 65 -21.91 -13.23 0.58
N ALA A 66 -22.06 -13.68 1.82
CA ALA A 66 -23.22 -13.38 2.66
C ALA A 66 -23.34 -11.89 3.08
N THR A 67 -22.23 -11.14 3.01
CA THR A 67 -22.19 -9.73 3.44
C THR A 67 -22.01 -8.75 2.29
N ARG A 68 -22.02 -9.23 1.04
CA ARG A 68 -21.83 -8.39 -0.15
C ARG A 68 -23.00 -7.44 -0.36
N ASP A 69 -22.68 -6.17 -0.46
CA ASP A 69 -23.59 -5.10 -0.87
C ASP A 69 -23.12 -4.51 -2.21
N ALA A 70 -23.84 -4.80 -3.29
CA ALA A 70 -23.48 -4.36 -4.64
C ALA A 70 -23.48 -2.83 -4.76
N GLY A 71 -24.36 -2.12 -4.03
CA GLY A 71 -24.39 -0.66 -4.03
C GLY A 71 -23.16 -0.06 -3.36
N TYR A 72 -22.76 -0.61 -2.22
CA TYR A 72 -21.53 -0.24 -1.53
C TYR A 72 -20.32 -0.52 -2.42
N ILE A 73 -20.20 -1.73 -2.99
CA ILE A 73 -19.09 -2.13 -3.86
C ILE A 73 -18.93 -1.16 -5.03
N ALA A 74 -20.03 -0.85 -5.74
CA ALA A 74 -20.02 0.07 -6.88
C ALA A 74 -19.65 1.52 -6.48
N THR A 75 -20.14 1.98 -5.33
CA THR A 75 -19.83 3.33 -4.84
C THR A 75 -18.38 3.43 -4.43
N ASN A 76 -17.87 2.44 -3.71
CA ASN A 76 -16.50 2.42 -3.22
C ASN A 76 -15.50 2.20 -4.36
N ALA A 77 -15.89 1.50 -5.46
CA ALA A 77 -15.06 1.34 -6.65
C ALA A 77 -14.79 2.69 -7.33
N ARG A 78 -15.79 3.55 -7.43
CA ARG A 78 -15.59 4.92 -7.94
C ARG A 78 -14.65 5.72 -7.06
N LEU A 79 -14.80 5.63 -5.74
CA LEU A 79 -13.93 6.30 -4.80
C LEU A 79 -12.49 5.76 -4.88
N LEU A 80 -12.32 4.45 -5.00
CA LEU A 80 -10.99 3.84 -5.17
C LEU A 80 -10.31 4.32 -6.44
N GLN A 81 -11.04 4.35 -7.58
CA GLN A 81 -10.52 4.89 -8.84
C GLN A 81 -10.11 6.36 -8.67
N GLU A 82 -10.95 7.18 -8.06
CA GLU A 82 -10.62 8.58 -7.78
C GLU A 82 -9.35 8.73 -6.95
N ARG A 83 -9.10 7.87 -5.95
CA ARG A 83 -7.86 7.90 -5.15
C ARG A 83 -6.64 7.47 -5.96
N LEU A 84 -6.79 6.49 -6.83
CA LEU A 84 -5.70 6.07 -7.73
C LEU A 84 -5.35 7.17 -8.76
N ASP A 85 -6.37 7.85 -9.29
CA ASP A 85 -6.17 8.98 -10.20
C ASP A 85 -5.49 10.16 -9.49
N GLN A 86 -5.88 10.46 -8.25
CA GLN A 86 -5.22 11.47 -7.41
C GLN A 86 -3.76 11.09 -7.11
N LEU A 87 -3.49 9.83 -6.81
CA LEU A 87 -2.13 9.35 -6.63
C LEU A 87 -1.28 9.60 -7.87
N ALA A 88 -1.81 9.31 -9.07
CA ALA A 88 -1.11 9.55 -10.33
C ALA A 88 -0.82 11.03 -10.60
N VAL A 89 -1.58 11.94 -9.98
CA VAL A 89 -1.33 13.40 -10.08
C VAL A 89 -0.24 13.86 -9.12
N ILE A 90 -0.24 13.34 -7.86
CA ILE A 90 0.71 13.80 -6.83
C ILE A 90 2.03 13.07 -6.87
N ALA A 91 2.06 11.83 -7.41
CA ALA A 91 3.26 11.00 -7.50
C ALA A 91 3.83 11.03 -8.92
N SER A 92 5.17 11.00 -9.00
CA SER A 92 5.92 10.89 -10.25
C SER A 92 7.00 9.82 -10.09
N PRO A 93 6.62 8.54 -9.97
CA PRO A 93 7.58 7.47 -9.72
C PRO A 93 8.51 7.27 -10.93
N ASP A 94 9.82 7.03 -10.64
CA ASP A 94 10.84 6.76 -11.66
C ASP A 94 12.01 5.91 -11.11
N PRO A 95 11.97 4.58 -11.09
CA PRO A 95 10.75 3.75 -11.19
C PRO A 95 9.98 3.65 -9.87
N LEU A 96 10.56 4.07 -8.72
CA LEU A 96 9.97 4.07 -7.39
C LEU A 96 9.53 5.48 -6.96
N MET A 97 8.83 5.60 -5.85
CA MET A 97 8.20 6.87 -5.43
C MET A 97 9.19 8.02 -5.22
N THR A 98 10.43 7.71 -4.85
CA THR A 98 11.47 8.72 -4.60
C THR A 98 12.70 8.58 -5.52
N GLY A 99 12.59 7.82 -6.60
CA GLY A 99 13.66 7.58 -7.57
C GLY A 99 14.01 6.11 -7.72
N GLN A 100 15.30 5.77 -7.74
CA GLN A 100 15.78 4.41 -8.00
C GLN A 100 15.78 3.51 -6.77
N ASP A 101 15.90 4.10 -5.59
CA ASP A 101 16.04 3.37 -4.33
C ASP A 101 14.70 3.23 -3.62
N LEU A 102 14.51 2.09 -2.95
CA LEU A 102 13.32 1.83 -2.12
C LEU A 102 13.27 2.80 -0.94
N ALA A 103 12.12 3.40 -0.70
CA ALA A 103 11.90 4.36 0.36
C ALA A 103 10.70 3.97 1.26
N ILE A 104 10.58 4.61 2.41
CA ILE A 104 9.41 4.43 3.31
C ILE A 104 8.11 4.70 2.55
N ALA A 105 8.12 5.67 1.63
CA ALA A 105 6.97 5.98 0.78
C ALA A 105 6.47 4.81 -0.06
N ASP A 106 7.29 3.79 -0.33
CA ASP A 106 6.92 2.62 -1.13
C ASP A 106 6.28 1.50 -0.29
N CYS A 107 6.55 1.46 1.02
CA CYS A 107 6.26 0.29 1.86
C CYS A 107 4.77 -0.06 1.93
N GLY A 108 3.87 0.92 2.00
CA GLY A 108 2.43 0.69 2.09
C GLY A 108 1.83 0.13 0.80
N PHE A 109 2.38 0.51 -0.35
CA PHE A 109 1.81 0.17 -1.66
C PHE A 109 1.96 -1.30 -2.03
N VAL A 110 2.97 -2.00 -1.51
CA VAL A 110 3.17 -3.45 -1.74
C VAL A 110 1.91 -4.22 -1.36
N ALA A 111 1.43 -4.01 -0.13
CA ALA A 111 0.22 -4.66 0.38
C ALA A 111 -1.03 -4.19 -0.38
N SER A 112 -1.15 -2.89 -0.62
CA SER A 112 -2.32 -2.29 -1.28
C SER A 112 -2.54 -2.80 -2.69
N PHE A 113 -1.51 -2.89 -3.52
CA PHE A 113 -1.64 -3.45 -4.87
C PHE A 113 -1.98 -4.94 -4.86
N GLY A 114 -1.45 -5.70 -3.90
CA GLY A 114 -1.84 -7.10 -3.72
C GLY A 114 -3.32 -7.25 -3.39
N ILE A 115 -3.84 -6.41 -2.47
CA ILE A 115 -5.26 -6.41 -2.09
C ILE A 115 -6.14 -5.96 -3.26
N ILE A 116 -5.78 -4.88 -3.97
CA ILE A 116 -6.54 -4.39 -5.12
C ILE A 116 -6.68 -5.49 -6.17
N ALA A 117 -5.59 -6.17 -6.53
CA ALA A 117 -5.62 -7.26 -7.49
C ALA A 117 -6.57 -8.40 -7.03
N LEU A 118 -6.48 -8.82 -5.76
CA LEU A 118 -7.39 -9.82 -5.21
C LEU A 118 -8.86 -9.36 -5.26
N LEU A 119 -9.14 -8.12 -4.92
CA LEU A 119 -10.50 -7.58 -4.91
C LEU A 119 -11.07 -7.44 -6.33
N GLN A 120 -10.24 -7.11 -7.32
CA GLN A 120 -10.63 -7.13 -8.74
C GLN A 120 -11.12 -8.52 -9.15
N ASP A 121 -10.39 -9.57 -8.79
CA ASP A 121 -10.74 -10.96 -9.11
C ASP A 121 -11.98 -11.44 -8.36
N LEU A 122 -12.15 -11.07 -7.09
CA LEU A 122 -13.23 -11.58 -6.25
C LEU A 122 -14.55 -10.83 -6.40
N LEU A 123 -14.50 -9.55 -6.73
CA LEU A 123 -15.66 -8.66 -6.72
C LEU A 123 -15.94 -8.04 -8.10
N ASP A 124 -15.23 -8.46 -9.15
CA ASP A 124 -15.31 -7.87 -10.51
C ASP A 124 -15.19 -6.33 -10.48
N LEU A 125 -14.24 -5.79 -9.68
CA LEU A 125 -14.13 -4.35 -9.52
C LEU A 125 -13.69 -3.67 -10.82
N PRO A 126 -14.43 -2.70 -11.34
CA PRO A 126 -14.07 -1.95 -12.55
C PRO A 126 -13.06 -0.83 -12.21
N VAL A 127 -11.95 -1.22 -11.59
CA VAL A 127 -10.89 -0.30 -11.17
C VAL A 127 -9.64 -0.60 -11.98
N THR A 128 -8.93 0.44 -12.44
CA THR A 128 -7.68 0.31 -13.19
C THR A 128 -6.60 1.17 -12.57
N LEU A 129 -5.39 0.67 -12.53
CA LEU A 129 -4.24 1.50 -12.16
C LEU A 129 -3.94 2.46 -13.33
N PRO A 130 -3.87 3.79 -13.09
CA PRO A 130 -3.37 4.73 -14.10
C PRO A 130 -1.96 4.33 -14.55
N GLU A 131 -1.61 4.62 -15.80
CA GLU A 131 -0.37 4.14 -16.40
C GLU A 131 0.90 4.39 -15.54
N PRO A 132 1.15 5.59 -14.99
CA PRO A 132 2.33 5.80 -14.16
C PRO A 132 2.33 4.92 -12.89
N ILE A 133 1.15 4.66 -12.33
CA ILE A 133 1.00 3.84 -11.12
C ILE A 133 1.09 2.34 -11.47
N ALA A 134 0.63 1.93 -12.64
CA ALA A 134 0.78 0.55 -13.11
C ALA A 134 2.27 0.20 -13.36
N ALA A 135 3.02 1.10 -14.01
CA ALA A 135 4.46 0.94 -14.20
C ALA A 135 5.21 0.87 -12.86
N TYR A 136 4.87 1.76 -11.93
CA TYR A 136 5.41 1.75 -10.57
C TYR A 136 5.10 0.45 -9.82
N ALA A 137 3.85 -0.01 -9.85
CA ALA A 137 3.46 -1.25 -9.18
C ALA A 137 4.26 -2.46 -9.70
N ALA A 138 4.51 -2.51 -11.02
CA ALA A 138 5.34 -3.55 -11.62
C ALA A 138 6.81 -3.45 -11.20
N ALA A 139 7.38 -2.24 -11.16
CA ALA A 139 8.75 -2.01 -10.71
C ALA A 139 8.93 -2.37 -9.23
N LEU A 140 7.99 -1.96 -8.39
CA LEU A 140 7.99 -2.26 -6.96
C LEU A 140 7.92 -3.78 -6.70
N ALA A 141 7.02 -4.48 -7.37
CA ALA A 141 6.88 -5.94 -7.24
C ALA A 141 8.14 -6.69 -7.72
N ALA A 142 8.87 -6.14 -8.70
CA ALA A 142 10.10 -6.72 -9.21
C ALA A 142 11.34 -6.38 -8.36
N HIS A 143 11.25 -5.45 -7.41
CA HIS A 143 12.38 -5.04 -6.59
C HIS A 143 12.91 -6.20 -5.73
N PRO A 144 14.23 -6.48 -5.71
CA PRO A 144 14.79 -7.68 -5.05
C PRO A 144 14.44 -7.83 -3.56
N SER A 145 14.32 -6.71 -2.83
CA SER A 145 13.93 -6.71 -1.42
C SER A 145 12.42 -6.85 -1.21
N VAL A 146 11.61 -6.60 -2.24
CA VAL A 146 10.14 -6.62 -2.17
C VAL A 146 9.57 -7.94 -2.65
N ALA A 147 10.08 -8.48 -3.75
CA ALA A 147 9.51 -9.65 -4.41
C ALA A 147 9.31 -10.87 -3.48
N PRO A 148 10.26 -11.24 -2.60
CA PRO A 148 10.05 -12.36 -1.68
C PRO A 148 8.94 -12.11 -0.67
N GLU A 149 8.83 -10.88 -0.17
CA GLU A 149 7.82 -10.50 0.83
C GLU A 149 6.44 -10.33 0.19
N ASP A 150 6.35 -9.78 -1.02
CA ASP A 150 5.10 -9.72 -1.78
C ASP A 150 4.55 -11.12 -2.06
N ALA A 151 5.41 -12.07 -2.44
CA ALA A 151 5.01 -13.46 -2.65
C ALA A 151 4.45 -14.12 -1.38
N ARG A 152 5.08 -13.91 -0.23
CA ARG A 152 4.59 -14.39 1.08
C ARG A 152 3.27 -13.74 1.45
N TYR A 153 3.18 -12.42 1.27
CA TYR A 153 1.98 -11.66 1.56
C TYR A 153 0.79 -12.12 0.71
N ARG A 154 0.99 -12.32 -0.60
CA ARG A 154 -0.06 -12.82 -1.51
C ARG A 154 -0.56 -14.21 -1.12
N ALA A 155 0.33 -15.10 -0.65
CA ALA A 155 -0.07 -16.42 -0.16
C ALA A 155 -0.97 -16.33 1.08
N VAL A 156 -0.61 -15.47 2.05
CA VAL A 156 -1.43 -15.22 3.25
C VAL A 156 -2.76 -14.55 2.88
N LEU A 157 -2.73 -13.62 1.94
CA LEU A 157 -3.92 -12.91 1.47
C LEU A 157 -4.89 -13.86 0.75
N ALA A 158 -4.40 -14.79 -0.06
CA ALA A 158 -5.21 -15.82 -0.70
C ALA A 158 -5.88 -16.75 0.33
N GLN A 159 -5.14 -17.20 1.34
CA GLN A 159 -5.70 -18.01 2.43
C GLN A 159 -6.75 -17.25 3.24
N TRP A 160 -6.51 -15.97 3.51
CA TRP A 160 -7.50 -15.11 4.18
C TRP A 160 -8.79 -14.99 3.35
N ALA A 161 -8.68 -14.78 2.04
CA ALA A 161 -9.82 -14.69 1.14
C ALA A 161 -10.60 -16.02 1.10
N GLU A 162 -9.91 -17.15 0.98
CA GLU A 162 -10.52 -18.48 1.00
C GLU A 162 -11.31 -18.72 2.30
N ASN A 163 -10.75 -18.37 3.45
CA ASN A 163 -11.45 -18.46 4.74
C ASN A 163 -12.71 -17.58 4.79
N LYS A 164 -12.69 -16.41 4.15
CA LYS A 164 -13.86 -15.52 4.05
C LYS A 164 -14.93 -16.00 3.07
N LEU A 165 -14.53 -16.74 2.04
CA LEU A 165 -15.45 -17.31 1.04
C LEU A 165 -16.18 -18.54 1.56
N ASN A 166 -15.57 -19.28 2.49
CA ASN A 166 -16.07 -20.55 3.01
C ASN A 166 -16.75 -20.45 4.39
N GLY A 167 -16.69 -19.30 5.04
CA GLY A 167 -17.27 -19.05 6.38
C GLY A 167 -18.47 -18.14 6.29
#